data_849ee80de20e85f8e20805dcf9f4cb65
#
_entry.id   849ee80de20e85f8e20805dcf9f4cb65
#
_cell.length_a   1.000
_cell.length_b   1.000
_cell.length_c   1.000
_cell.angle_alpha   90.00
_cell.angle_beta   90.00
_cell.angle_gamma   90.00
#
_symmetry.space_group_name_H-M   'P 1'
#
loop_
_entity.id
_entity.type
_entity.pdbx_description
1 polymer ?
#
loop_
_entity_poly.entity_id
_entity_poly.type
_entity_poly.pdbx_seq_one_letter_code
_entity_poly.pdbx_strand_id
1 'polypeptide(L)'
;FWASCRADMIAKWPDLVRALHREANWHCFSIGLESGSQKVLDIMNKVTTVEQNHAAIDLVNELIDEAEREGRRPPVIFANLMLGTPGEEPEDAFATLRMAARMKRGIPSISLFTPYPGSTLGNQVIADGLSLDSHKRYDRFPNEAKMKGVDYQFYGDLFQGKYDREVGFCVPALMARQGNPAEALT
;
A
#
# COMPACT_ATOMS: atom_id res chain seq x y z
N PHE A 1 8.45 17.44 8.18
CA PHE A 1 7.08 17.07 8.59
C PHE A 1 6.61 15.81 7.86
N TRP A 2 5.50 15.25 8.31
CA TRP A 2 4.78 14.15 7.72
C TRP A 2 3.46 14.66 7.13
N ALA A 3 3.10 14.22 5.93
CA ALA A 3 1.80 14.53 5.33
C ALA A 3 1.29 13.36 4.47
N SER A 4 -0.02 13.22 4.47
CA SER A 4 -0.71 12.30 3.56
C SER A 4 -0.90 12.96 2.20
N CYS A 5 -0.67 12.21 1.14
CA CYS A 5 -0.80 12.67 -0.23
C CYS A 5 -1.31 11.54 -1.13
N ARG A 6 -1.76 11.91 -2.32
CA ARG A 6 -2.19 10.97 -3.36
C ARG A 6 -1.07 10.80 -4.39
N ALA A 7 -0.91 9.60 -4.90
CA ALA A 7 0.11 9.30 -5.89
C ALA A 7 -0.06 10.09 -7.20
N ASP A 8 -1.29 10.31 -7.65
CA ASP A 8 -1.59 11.13 -8.84
C ASP A 8 -1.15 12.59 -8.68
N MET A 9 -1.23 13.15 -7.47
CA MET A 9 -0.76 14.51 -7.18
C MET A 9 0.76 14.60 -7.18
N ILE A 10 1.44 13.59 -6.63
CA ILE A 10 2.90 13.47 -6.69
C ILE A 10 3.37 13.38 -8.15
N ALA A 11 2.74 12.49 -8.93
CA ALA A 11 3.07 12.30 -10.35
C ALA A 11 2.80 13.56 -11.19
N LYS A 12 1.74 14.33 -10.86
CA LYS A 12 1.36 15.54 -11.59
C LYS A 12 2.25 16.74 -11.29
N TRP A 13 2.77 16.84 -10.06
CA TRP A 13 3.48 18.02 -9.57
C TRP A 13 4.86 17.68 -8.99
N PRO A 14 5.76 17.02 -9.76
CA PRO A 14 7.04 16.54 -9.24
C PRO A 14 7.93 17.67 -8.72
N ASP A 15 7.96 18.82 -9.37
CA ASP A 15 8.79 19.96 -8.94
C ASP A 15 8.32 20.58 -7.63
N LEU A 16 7.00 20.64 -7.41
CA LEU A 16 6.45 21.06 -6.12
C LEU A 16 6.83 20.08 -5.01
N VAL A 17 6.76 18.76 -5.28
CA VAL A 17 7.17 17.73 -4.32
C VAL A 17 8.64 17.86 -3.95
N ARG A 18 9.52 18.09 -4.95
CA ARG A 18 10.96 18.33 -4.75
C ARG A 18 11.19 19.59 -3.88
N ALA A 19 10.51 20.68 -4.17
CA ALA A 19 10.61 21.92 -3.39
C ALA A 19 10.12 21.71 -1.94
N LEU A 20 8.98 21.05 -1.74
CA LEU A 20 8.46 20.76 -0.41
C LEU A 20 9.42 19.88 0.42
N HIS A 21 10.08 18.92 -0.22
CA HIS A 21 11.10 18.13 0.47
C HIS A 21 12.33 18.97 0.82
N ARG A 22 12.87 19.74 -0.12
CA ARG A 22 14.13 20.47 0.04
C ARG A 22 14.00 21.69 0.95
N GLU A 23 12.91 22.45 0.80
CA GLU A 23 12.74 23.76 1.44
C GLU A 23 11.85 23.72 2.67
N ALA A 24 10.79 22.89 2.64
CA ALA A 24 9.84 22.77 3.75
C ALA A 24 10.05 21.52 4.61
N ASN A 25 11.08 20.73 4.34
CA ASN A 25 11.45 19.60 5.17
C ASN A 25 10.39 18.48 5.22
N TRP A 26 9.76 18.18 4.08
CA TRP A 26 8.81 17.07 3.97
C TRP A 26 9.57 15.74 3.89
N HIS A 27 9.60 14.98 4.97
CA HIS A 27 10.39 13.76 5.09
C HIS A 27 9.58 12.47 5.06
N CYS A 28 8.31 12.49 5.41
CA CYS A 28 7.49 11.28 5.39
C CYS A 28 6.30 11.47 4.45
N PHE A 29 6.33 10.70 3.38
CA PHE A 29 5.30 10.66 2.35
C PHE A 29 4.31 9.54 2.66
N SER A 30 3.19 9.86 3.32
CA SER A 30 2.11 8.89 3.53
C SER A 30 1.23 8.83 2.29
N ILE A 31 1.40 7.77 1.51
CA ILE A 31 0.76 7.64 0.19
C ILE A 31 -0.26 6.51 0.20
N GLY A 32 -1.49 6.81 -0.20
CA GLY A 32 -2.52 5.80 -0.47
C GLY A 32 -2.32 5.19 -1.86
N LEU A 33 -1.42 4.20 -1.95
CA LEU A 33 -1.17 3.45 -3.18
C LEU A 33 -2.25 2.42 -3.45
N GLU A 34 -2.75 1.81 -2.40
CA GLU A 34 -3.81 0.80 -2.30
C GLU A 34 -3.46 -0.51 -3.01
N SER A 35 -3.25 -0.52 -4.33
CA SER A 35 -2.95 -1.72 -5.10
C SER A 35 -1.98 -1.47 -6.25
N GLY A 36 -1.22 -2.50 -6.61
CA GLY A 36 -0.42 -2.60 -7.83
C GLY A 36 -1.18 -3.16 -9.03
N SER A 37 -2.48 -3.43 -8.88
CA SER A 37 -3.38 -3.89 -9.95
C SER A 37 -4.37 -2.79 -10.33
N GLN A 38 -4.44 -2.45 -11.62
CA GLN A 38 -5.42 -1.48 -12.12
C GLN A 38 -6.84 -1.98 -11.92
N LYS A 39 -7.10 -3.27 -12.14
CA LYS A 39 -8.38 -3.92 -11.88
C LYS A 39 -8.85 -3.68 -10.44
N VAL A 40 -7.98 -3.83 -9.46
CA VAL A 40 -8.31 -3.61 -8.05
C VAL A 40 -8.54 -2.13 -7.75
N LEU A 41 -7.72 -1.23 -8.30
CA LEU A 41 -7.92 0.22 -8.17
C LEU A 41 -9.28 0.64 -8.75
N ASP A 42 -9.69 0.07 -9.86
CA ASP A 42 -10.99 0.35 -10.50
C ASP A 42 -12.16 -0.15 -9.64
N ILE A 43 -12.05 -1.36 -9.07
CA ILE A 43 -13.04 -1.92 -8.12
C ILE A 43 -13.18 -1.01 -6.89
N MET A 44 -12.09 -0.46 -6.39
CA MET A 44 -12.07 0.46 -5.26
C MET A 44 -12.55 1.88 -5.65
N ASN A 45 -12.83 2.12 -6.92
CA ASN A 45 -13.12 3.44 -7.48
C ASN A 45 -12.03 4.47 -7.17
N LYS A 46 -10.77 4.02 -7.23
CA LYS A 46 -9.60 4.89 -7.07
C LYS A 46 -9.34 5.60 -8.40
N VAL A 47 -9.24 6.90 -8.38
CA VAL A 47 -8.93 7.71 -9.58
C VAL A 47 -7.46 7.57 -10.00
N THR A 48 -6.59 7.14 -9.08
CA THR A 48 -5.15 6.95 -9.31
C THR A 48 -4.91 5.70 -10.16
N THR A 49 -3.96 5.76 -11.09
CA THR A 49 -3.53 4.60 -11.89
C THR A 49 -2.27 3.94 -11.31
N VAL A 50 -2.00 2.70 -11.74
CA VAL A 50 -0.78 1.97 -11.35
C VAL A 50 0.47 2.71 -11.80
N GLU A 51 0.46 3.31 -13.00
CA GLU A 51 1.57 4.10 -13.51
C GLU A 51 1.85 5.32 -12.63
N GLN A 52 0.81 5.99 -12.13
CA GLN A 52 0.96 7.11 -11.21
C GLN A 52 1.48 6.65 -9.83
N ASN A 53 1.08 5.47 -9.36
CA ASN A 53 1.65 4.86 -8.17
C ASN A 53 3.15 4.61 -8.33
N HIS A 54 3.57 4.03 -9.46
CA HIS A 54 4.98 3.81 -9.78
C HIS A 54 5.75 5.13 -9.88
N ALA A 55 5.22 6.12 -10.60
CA ALA A 55 5.85 7.43 -10.73
C ALA A 55 6.05 8.13 -9.38
N ALA A 56 5.08 8.00 -8.47
CA ALA A 56 5.21 8.54 -7.12
C ALA A 56 6.32 7.85 -6.32
N ILE A 57 6.42 6.52 -6.38
CA ILE A 57 7.50 5.76 -5.74
C ILE A 57 8.86 6.16 -6.33
N ASP A 58 8.96 6.22 -7.66
CA ASP A 58 10.21 6.53 -8.35
C ASP A 58 10.70 7.93 -8.00
N LEU A 59 9.81 8.94 -7.96
CA LEU A 59 10.16 10.29 -7.54
C LEU A 59 10.70 10.32 -6.10
N VAL A 60 10.06 9.62 -5.15
CA VAL A 60 10.56 9.62 -3.77
C VAL A 60 11.88 8.83 -3.67
N ASN A 61 12.06 7.76 -4.43
CA ASN A 61 13.34 7.05 -4.52
C ASN A 61 14.47 7.95 -5.06
N GLU A 62 14.19 8.80 -6.05
CA GLU A 62 15.16 9.80 -6.54
C GLU A 62 15.52 10.82 -5.44
N LEU A 63 14.54 11.28 -4.66
CA LEU A 63 14.79 12.20 -3.53
C LEU A 63 15.61 11.54 -2.41
N ILE A 64 15.44 10.23 -2.20
CA ILE A 64 16.28 9.44 -1.29
C ILE A 64 17.73 9.48 -1.77
N ASP A 65 17.97 9.09 -3.03
CA ASP A 65 19.32 9.05 -3.62
C ASP A 65 19.99 10.43 -3.60
N GLU A 66 19.23 11.47 -3.86
CA GLU A 66 19.73 12.85 -3.80
C GLU A 66 20.14 13.24 -2.38
N ALA A 67 19.25 13.00 -1.40
CA ALA A 67 19.52 13.35 -0.02
C ALA A 67 20.73 12.58 0.54
N GLU A 68 20.87 11.29 0.23
CA GLU A 68 22.02 10.47 0.63
C GLU A 68 23.33 11.01 0.02
N ARG A 69 23.34 11.37 -1.26
CA ARG A 69 24.54 11.96 -1.90
C ARG A 69 24.95 13.31 -1.31
N GLU A 70 23.99 14.08 -0.80
CA GLU A 70 24.22 15.40 -0.20
C GLU A 70 24.42 15.35 1.32
N GLY A 71 24.43 14.15 1.93
CA GLY A 71 24.54 13.99 3.38
C GLY A 71 23.35 14.57 4.15
N ARG A 72 22.20 14.74 3.48
CA ARG A 72 20.93 15.18 4.09
C ARG A 72 20.13 13.97 4.57
N ARG A 73 19.19 14.22 5.47
CA ARG A 73 18.25 13.19 5.90
C ARG A 73 17.35 12.76 4.73
N PRO A 74 17.42 11.47 4.29
CA PRO A 74 16.58 11.00 3.20
C PRO A 74 15.11 10.89 3.63
N PRO A 75 14.17 11.08 2.70
CA PRO A 75 12.74 10.88 2.97
C PRO A 75 12.38 9.40 3.07
N VAL A 76 11.17 9.12 3.55
CA VAL A 76 10.61 7.78 3.67
C VAL A 76 9.19 7.74 3.09
N ILE A 77 8.82 6.62 2.48
CA ILE A 77 7.45 6.34 2.03
C ILE A 77 6.73 5.55 3.12
N PHE A 78 5.57 6.03 3.57
CA PHE A 78 4.60 5.23 4.31
C PHE A 78 3.47 4.88 3.33
N ALA A 79 3.52 3.65 2.79
CA ALA A 79 2.59 3.20 1.77
C ALA A 79 1.39 2.50 2.38
N ASN A 80 0.19 3.07 2.21
CA ASN A 80 -1.04 2.36 2.56
C ASN A 80 -1.43 1.44 1.39
N LEU A 81 -1.54 0.15 1.69
CA LEU A 81 -1.82 -0.92 0.75
C LEU A 81 -2.99 -1.76 1.26
N MET A 82 -3.82 -2.24 0.34
CA MET A 82 -4.98 -3.05 0.65
C MET A 82 -4.98 -4.31 -0.18
N LEU A 83 -5.20 -5.45 0.47
CA LEU A 83 -5.36 -6.76 -0.13
C LEU A 83 -6.71 -7.36 0.28
N GLY A 84 -7.15 -8.42 -0.38
CA GLY A 84 -8.42 -9.09 -0.08
C GLY A 84 -9.65 -8.30 -0.52
N THR A 85 -9.49 -7.44 -1.52
CA THR A 85 -10.59 -6.71 -2.14
C THR A 85 -11.51 -7.67 -2.91
N PRO A 86 -12.84 -7.46 -2.92
CA PRO A 86 -13.73 -8.30 -3.72
C PRO A 86 -13.27 -8.44 -5.17
N GLY A 87 -13.15 -9.65 -5.67
CA GLY A 87 -12.69 -9.93 -7.03
C GLY A 87 -11.17 -9.81 -7.26
N GLU A 88 -10.39 -9.59 -6.20
CA GLU A 88 -8.94 -9.67 -6.26
C GLU A 88 -8.50 -11.12 -6.47
N GLU A 89 -7.56 -11.34 -7.37
CA GLU A 89 -6.94 -12.63 -7.67
C GLU A 89 -5.49 -12.67 -7.14
N PRO A 90 -4.88 -13.86 -6.99
CA PRO A 90 -3.52 -13.97 -6.49
C PRO A 90 -2.50 -13.08 -7.21
N GLU A 91 -2.59 -12.96 -8.53
CA GLU A 91 -1.67 -12.13 -9.31
C GLU A 91 -1.83 -10.63 -9.03
N ASP A 92 -3.04 -10.16 -8.70
CA ASP A 92 -3.30 -8.78 -8.27
C ASP A 92 -2.59 -8.48 -6.94
N ALA A 93 -2.63 -9.44 -5.99
CA ALA A 93 -1.93 -9.34 -4.72
C ALA A 93 -0.40 -9.35 -4.92
N PHE A 94 0.11 -10.23 -5.80
CA PHE A 94 1.53 -10.26 -6.14
C PHE A 94 2.00 -8.95 -6.77
N ALA A 95 1.21 -8.36 -7.66
CA ALA A 95 1.51 -7.06 -8.27
C ALA A 95 1.60 -5.96 -7.20
N THR A 96 0.72 -5.97 -6.21
CA THR A 96 0.73 -5.02 -5.08
C THR A 96 2.00 -5.17 -4.24
N LEU A 97 2.42 -6.39 -3.91
CA LEU A 97 3.65 -6.62 -3.16
C LEU A 97 4.90 -6.27 -3.98
N ARG A 98 4.93 -6.58 -5.29
CA ARG A 98 6.03 -6.17 -6.20
C ARG A 98 6.15 -4.65 -6.28
N MET A 99 5.03 -3.93 -6.32
CA MET A 99 5.03 -2.47 -6.27
C MET A 99 5.62 -1.96 -4.95
N ALA A 100 5.21 -2.52 -3.81
CA ALA A 100 5.73 -2.14 -2.50
C ALA A 100 7.23 -2.40 -2.35
N ALA A 101 7.74 -3.49 -2.93
CA ALA A 101 9.16 -3.85 -2.90
C ALA A 101 10.06 -2.85 -3.65
N ARG A 102 9.51 -2.00 -4.54
CA ARG A 102 10.26 -0.95 -5.24
C ARG A 102 10.68 0.21 -4.34
N MET A 103 10.06 0.37 -3.18
CA MET A 103 10.40 1.43 -2.23
C MET A 103 11.77 1.19 -1.61
N LYS A 104 12.75 2.07 -1.84
CA LYS A 104 14.09 1.99 -1.25
C LYS A 104 14.04 2.15 0.27
N ARG A 105 13.32 3.18 0.74
CA ARG A 105 13.06 3.44 2.15
C ARG A 105 11.55 3.56 2.33
N GLY A 106 10.92 2.50 2.84
CA GLY A 106 9.47 2.50 2.92
C GLY A 106 8.91 1.51 3.92
N ILE A 107 7.80 1.91 4.51
CA ILE A 107 7.00 1.11 5.42
C ILE A 107 5.74 0.71 4.65
N PRO A 108 5.61 -0.55 4.20
CA PRO A 108 4.38 -1.04 3.58
C PRO A 108 3.34 -1.28 4.66
N SER A 109 2.38 -0.39 4.81
CA SER A 109 1.23 -0.59 5.70
C SER A 109 0.16 -1.38 4.98
N ILE A 110 0.24 -2.71 5.07
CA ILE A 110 -0.67 -3.64 4.40
C ILE A 110 -1.84 -3.97 5.32
N SER A 111 -3.05 -3.82 4.80
CA SER A 111 -4.29 -4.15 5.48
C SER A 111 -5.15 -5.06 4.61
N LEU A 112 -5.92 -5.97 5.20
CA LEU A 112 -6.96 -6.69 4.46
C LEU A 112 -8.24 -5.84 4.41
N PHE A 113 -8.93 -5.93 3.27
CA PHE A 113 -10.20 -5.23 3.07
C PHE A 113 -11.23 -5.65 4.11
N THR A 114 -11.83 -4.65 4.73
CA THR A 114 -12.96 -4.83 5.66
C THR A 114 -14.11 -3.96 5.18
N PRO A 115 -15.31 -4.52 4.95
CA PRO A 115 -16.46 -3.76 4.47
C PRO A 115 -16.98 -2.82 5.55
N TYR A 116 -16.67 -1.52 5.43
CA TYR A 116 -17.17 -0.50 6.33
C TYR A 116 -18.48 0.09 5.83
N PRO A 117 -19.49 0.21 6.69
CA PRO A 117 -20.67 1.02 6.39
C PRO A 117 -20.27 2.46 6.08
N GLY A 118 -20.89 3.04 5.04
CA GLY A 118 -20.60 4.41 4.60
C GLY A 118 -19.59 4.54 3.47
N SER A 119 -18.75 3.51 3.19
CA SER A 119 -17.96 3.45 1.98
C SER A 119 -18.76 2.81 0.84
N THR A 120 -18.56 3.27 -0.40
CA THR A 120 -19.31 2.74 -1.57
C THR A 120 -19.14 1.23 -1.70
N LEU A 121 -17.89 0.74 -1.75
CA LEU A 121 -17.59 -0.68 -1.88
C LEU A 121 -18.06 -1.47 -0.64
N GLY A 122 -17.86 -0.93 0.57
CA GLY A 122 -18.33 -1.56 1.80
C GLY A 122 -19.86 -1.72 1.84
N ASN A 123 -20.60 -0.68 1.45
CA ASN A 123 -22.06 -0.75 1.36
C ASN A 123 -22.53 -1.78 0.33
N GLN A 124 -21.86 -1.87 -0.82
CA GLN A 124 -22.15 -2.88 -1.84
C GLN A 124 -21.95 -4.29 -1.29
N VAL A 125 -20.78 -4.58 -0.70
CA VAL A 125 -20.48 -5.89 -0.10
C VAL A 125 -21.50 -6.28 0.99
N ILE A 126 -21.93 -5.30 1.79
CA ILE A 126 -22.95 -5.51 2.83
C ILE A 126 -24.30 -5.81 2.18
N ALA A 127 -24.71 -5.04 1.19
CA ALA A 127 -25.97 -5.21 0.48
C ALA A 127 -26.07 -6.56 -0.25
N ASP A 128 -24.93 -7.05 -0.80
CA ASP A 128 -24.83 -8.34 -1.47
C ASP A 128 -24.78 -9.53 -0.48
N GLY A 129 -24.81 -9.27 0.83
CA GLY A 129 -24.78 -10.31 1.87
C GLY A 129 -23.43 -11.04 1.94
N LEU A 130 -22.37 -10.41 1.46
CA LEU A 130 -21.01 -10.96 1.46
C LEU A 130 -20.22 -10.63 2.73
N SER A 131 -20.64 -9.64 3.51
CA SER A 131 -20.02 -9.30 4.80
C SER A 131 -20.26 -10.41 5.81
N LEU A 132 -19.20 -10.85 6.49
CA LEU A 132 -19.26 -11.79 7.61
C LEU A 132 -19.29 -11.05 8.96
N ASP A 133 -19.02 -9.76 8.96
CA ASP A 133 -18.94 -8.97 10.17
C ASP A 133 -20.32 -8.52 10.66
N SER A 134 -20.51 -8.59 11.96
CA SER A 134 -21.71 -8.05 12.64
C SER A 134 -21.66 -6.54 12.85
N HIS A 135 -20.80 -5.82 12.13
CA HIS A 135 -20.55 -4.37 12.24
C HIS A 135 -20.06 -3.88 13.60
N LYS A 136 -19.51 -4.81 14.41
CA LYS A 136 -19.03 -4.50 15.77
C LYS A 136 -17.52 -4.47 15.90
N ARG A 137 -16.77 -4.96 14.90
CA ARG A 137 -15.31 -5.00 14.87
C ARG A 137 -14.79 -4.52 13.53
N TYR A 138 -14.07 -3.41 13.55
CA TYR A 138 -13.49 -2.78 12.36
C TYR A 138 -11.96 -2.91 12.32
N ASP A 139 -11.41 -4.02 12.81
CA ASP A 139 -9.99 -4.28 12.63
C ASP A 139 -9.69 -4.68 11.18
N ARG A 140 -8.52 -4.30 10.70
CA ARG A 140 -8.07 -4.57 9.32
C ARG A 140 -7.08 -5.74 9.25
N PHE A 141 -6.78 -6.35 10.39
CA PHE A 141 -5.85 -7.46 10.45
C PHE A 141 -6.51 -8.80 10.13
N PRO A 142 -5.76 -9.75 9.53
CA PRO A 142 -6.33 -10.99 8.96
C PRO A 142 -6.63 -12.06 10.00
N ASN A 143 -6.92 -11.71 11.25
CA ASN A 143 -7.17 -12.69 12.30
C ASN A 143 -8.49 -13.42 12.13
N GLU A 144 -9.42 -12.86 11.38
CA GLU A 144 -10.73 -13.44 11.11
C GLU A 144 -11.17 -13.07 9.68
N ALA A 145 -11.87 -14.00 9.03
CA ALA A 145 -12.48 -13.70 7.73
C ALA A 145 -13.54 -12.59 7.88
N LYS A 146 -13.48 -11.58 7.01
CA LYS A 146 -14.39 -10.43 7.00
C LYS A 146 -15.43 -10.50 5.90
N MET A 147 -15.17 -11.31 4.86
CA MET A 147 -16.01 -11.46 3.69
C MET A 147 -16.13 -12.91 3.25
N LYS A 148 -17.28 -13.25 2.67
CA LYS A 148 -17.45 -14.48 1.88
C LYS A 148 -16.72 -14.33 0.55
N GLY A 149 -16.21 -15.46 0.01
CA GLY A 149 -15.59 -15.49 -1.32
C GLY A 149 -14.14 -14.98 -1.36
N VAL A 150 -13.55 -14.63 -0.22
CA VAL A 150 -12.13 -14.28 -0.10
C VAL A 150 -11.40 -15.46 0.54
N ASP A 151 -10.33 -15.92 -0.11
CA ASP A 151 -9.45 -16.96 0.42
C ASP A 151 -8.44 -16.37 1.42
N TYR A 152 -8.81 -16.27 2.68
CA TYR A 152 -7.92 -15.75 3.73
C TYR A 152 -6.74 -16.67 4.02
N GLN A 153 -6.85 -17.98 3.70
CA GLN A 153 -5.73 -18.89 3.82
C GLN A 153 -4.62 -18.52 2.82
N PHE A 154 -5.00 -18.16 1.60
CA PHE A 154 -4.06 -17.66 0.60
C PHE A 154 -3.24 -16.46 1.13
N TYR A 155 -3.89 -15.45 1.73
CA TYR A 155 -3.16 -14.28 2.27
C TYR A 155 -2.29 -14.66 3.46
N GLY A 156 -2.74 -15.57 4.33
CA GLY A 156 -1.91 -16.12 5.41
C GLY A 156 -0.65 -16.81 4.88
N ASP A 157 -0.79 -17.62 3.86
CA ASP A 157 0.29 -18.33 3.19
C ASP A 157 1.23 -17.38 2.45
N LEU A 158 0.67 -16.33 1.80
CA LEU A 158 1.42 -15.28 1.13
C LEU A 158 2.33 -14.54 2.12
N PHE A 159 1.81 -14.13 3.26
CA PHE A 159 2.58 -13.41 4.28
C PHE A 159 3.63 -14.29 4.97
N GLN A 160 3.45 -15.63 4.95
CA GLN A 160 4.44 -16.60 5.41
C GLN A 160 5.52 -16.94 4.37
N GLY A 161 5.45 -16.37 3.16
CA GLY A 161 6.44 -16.56 2.10
C GLY A 161 6.25 -17.82 1.26
N LYS A 162 5.09 -18.50 1.33
CA LYS A 162 4.85 -19.70 0.49
C LYS A 162 4.82 -19.40 -1.00
N TYR A 163 4.65 -18.13 -1.38
CA TYR A 163 4.62 -17.64 -2.75
C TYR A 163 5.81 -16.74 -3.11
N ASP A 164 6.91 -16.81 -2.35
CA ASP A 164 8.11 -15.99 -2.58
C ASP A 164 8.68 -16.16 -4.00
N ARG A 165 8.55 -17.37 -4.56
CA ARG A 165 9.00 -17.67 -5.92
C ARG A 165 8.16 -16.94 -6.97
N GLU A 166 6.85 -16.93 -6.81
CA GLU A 166 5.88 -16.30 -7.71
C GLU A 166 5.95 -14.77 -7.60
N VAL A 167 6.11 -14.27 -6.39
CA VAL A 167 6.29 -12.83 -6.12
C VAL A 167 7.67 -12.35 -6.59
N GLY A 168 8.71 -13.17 -6.46
CA GLY A 168 10.07 -12.88 -6.88
C GLY A 168 10.99 -12.34 -5.78
N PHE A 169 10.55 -12.32 -4.52
CA PHE A 169 11.34 -11.93 -3.36
C PHE A 169 10.74 -12.50 -2.06
N CYS A 170 11.49 -12.37 -0.94
CA CYS A 170 11.04 -12.82 0.38
C CYS A 170 9.97 -11.89 0.94
N VAL A 171 8.70 -12.31 0.89
CA VAL A 171 7.54 -11.55 1.41
C VAL A 171 7.65 -11.31 2.92
N PRO A 172 8.04 -12.28 3.77
CA PRO A 172 8.27 -12.02 5.19
C PRO A 172 9.25 -10.88 5.48
N ALA A 173 10.29 -10.71 4.66
CA ALA A 173 11.25 -9.61 4.81
C ALA A 173 10.61 -8.24 4.49
N LEU A 174 9.72 -8.17 3.51
CA LEU A 174 8.92 -6.97 3.23
C LEU A 174 7.96 -6.67 4.39
N MET A 175 7.29 -7.70 4.91
CA MET A 175 6.34 -7.56 6.02
C MET A 175 7.03 -7.13 7.33
N ALA A 176 8.27 -7.53 7.56
CA ALA A 176 9.05 -7.11 8.72
C ALA A 176 9.22 -5.58 8.79
N ARG A 177 9.29 -4.88 7.66
CA ARG A 177 9.34 -3.42 7.61
C ARG A 177 8.07 -2.76 8.19
N GLN A 178 6.92 -3.41 8.08
CA GLN A 178 5.67 -2.93 8.70
C GLN A 178 5.71 -3.04 10.23
N GLY A 179 6.29 -4.12 10.76
CA GLY A 179 6.38 -4.40 12.20
C GLY A 179 7.46 -3.60 12.92
N ASN A 180 8.48 -3.11 12.21
CA ASN A 180 9.59 -2.35 12.79
C ASN A 180 9.87 -1.04 12.02
N PRO A 181 9.02 -0.01 12.20
CA PRO A 181 9.20 1.28 11.52
C PRO A 181 10.57 1.92 11.78
N ALA A 182 11.20 1.66 12.92
CA ALA A 182 12.49 2.25 13.28
C ALA A 182 13.61 1.75 12.36
N GLU A 183 13.63 0.45 12.00
CA GLU A 183 14.60 -0.11 11.06
C GLU A 183 14.36 0.36 9.62
N ALA A 184 13.12 0.61 9.25
CA ALA A 184 12.81 1.15 7.93
C ALA A 184 13.21 2.63 7.76
N LEU A 185 13.51 3.32 8.88
CA LEU A 185 13.89 4.73 8.95
C LEU A 185 15.42 4.94 9.06
N THR A 186 16.18 3.89 9.39
CA THR A 186 17.65 3.90 9.41
C THR A 186 18.22 3.52 8.08
#